data_ac15348d68f12c18de9c1e2c264ae036
#
_entry.id   ac15348d68f12c18de9c1e2c264ae036
#
_cell.length_a   1.000
_cell.length_b   1.000
_cell.length_c   1.000
_cell.angle_alpha   90.00
_cell.angle_beta   90.00
_cell.angle_gamma   90.00
#
_symmetry.space_group_name_H-M   'P 1'
#
loop_
_entity.id
_entity.type
_entity.pdbx_description
1 polymer ?
#
loop_
_entity_poly.entity_id
_entity_poly.type
_entity_poly.pdbx_seq_one_letter_code
_entity_poly.pdbx_strand_id
1 'polypeptide(L)'
;MHIENLVRNQEYKNTTYRSLNEFIENLIKQDERIKAIFEESNNIITEAISNIESAITEWGKLDTQLNTAKEERTKLGDKKAIENEIDRIIGEINELTKNAGWTPEEKTLYDKLIADNQTQEVKKKALEQTNEEYSRLENYIINQINNDICSAIRFTSENEAVNGVFTGFKDLLNKSLAEIITSSSAQIKEKIQKNIELIDAITANITANTDALKPLMEKNAIQTEVVKLEQLKKEEEKRLTTIAEKDQQIKQLRESIANLNFVTNSKAIENSYYNLSDLLNAAIADKWSIETTKLDIRAKTVFNNTVFVNSISDIINMKSYLSNQFGADIFNTNEYEYRKENHCEKIAKLVQFAIKEDERFLNFKQGKTTKEFLLAILKNCFAIEYDIKKGSDSIHTMSEGKKGIVILQLYLSLSQADCPILIDQPEDNLDNRTVYQDLNDYIKQCKRKRQIIMVSHNANLVVNTDAENIIVANQTGENGSENRKYRFEYVNGSLENTFTNSKETAILYKQGIREHVCEILEGGVDAFKKREDKYHIKN
;
A
#
# COMPACT_ATOMS: atom_id res chain seq x y z
N MET A 1 -17.01 11.84 -25.99
CA MET A 1 -16.29 12.25 -24.77
C MET A 1 -16.28 13.77 -24.77
N HIS A 2 -17.00 14.38 -23.83
CA HIS A 2 -17.09 15.85 -23.79
C HIS A 2 -15.83 16.41 -23.12
N ILE A 3 -14.94 16.98 -23.92
CA ILE A 3 -13.76 17.72 -23.43
C ILE A 3 -14.19 18.90 -22.55
N GLU A 4 -15.37 19.46 -22.81
CA GLU A 4 -16.00 20.53 -22.01
C GLU A 4 -16.16 20.19 -20.51
N ASN A 5 -16.48 18.94 -20.16
CA ASN A 5 -16.62 18.52 -18.76
C ASN A 5 -15.28 18.47 -17.99
N LEU A 6 -14.17 18.38 -18.72
CA LEU A 6 -12.83 18.44 -18.13
C LEU A 6 -12.37 19.89 -17.86
N VAL A 7 -12.97 20.87 -18.55
CA VAL A 7 -12.56 22.28 -18.52
C VAL A 7 -13.50 23.15 -17.65
N ARG A 8 -14.83 22.85 -17.62
CA ARG A 8 -15.84 23.75 -17.01
C ARG A 8 -16.02 23.65 -15.48
N ASN A 9 -15.52 22.63 -14.80
CA ASN A 9 -15.76 22.48 -13.35
C ASN A 9 -14.74 23.24 -12.48
N GLN A 10 -14.92 24.55 -12.33
CA GLN A 10 -14.11 25.39 -11.43
C GLN A 10 -14.33 25.13 -9.94
N GLU A 11 -15.44 24.53 -9.51
CA GLU A 11 -15.75 24.29 -8.10
C GLU A 11 -14.96 23.13 -7.45
N TYR A 12 -14.28 22.30 -8.25
CA TYR A 12 -13.51 21.16 -7.75
C TYR A 12 -12.09 21.12 -8.32
N LYS A 13 -11.21 22.01 -7.88
CA LYS A 13 -9.79 21.97 -8.30
C LYS A 13 -9.16 20.58 -8.14
N ASN A 14 -9.47 19.87 -7.07
CA ASN A 14 -8.96 18.51 -6.84
C ASN A 14 -9.58 17.43 -7.74
N THR A 15 -10.85 17.57 -8.14
CA THR A 15 -11.53 16.62 -9.04
C THR A 15 -11.09 16.79 -10.49
N THR A 16 -10.79 18.02 -10.93
CA THR A 16 -10.34 18.28 -12.30
C THR A 16 -8.95 17.68 -12.53
N TYR A 17 -8.04 17.78 -11.58
CA TYR A 17 -6.70 17.18 -11.69
C TYR A 17 -6.75 15.65 -11.68
N ARG A 18 -7.57 15.05 -10.83
CA ARG A 18 -7.77 13.61 -10.81
C ARG A 18 -8.33 13.10 -12.13
N SER A 19 -9.30 13.80 -12.72
CA SER A 19 -9.85 13.45 -14.03
C SER A 19 -8.85 13.61 -15.17
N LEU A 20 -7.94 14.60 -15.11
CA LEU A 20 -6.89 14.78 -16.11
C LEU A 20 -5.83 13.66 -16.03
N ASN A 21 -5.38 13.31 -14.83
CA ASN A 21 -4.44 12.20 -14.63
C ASN A 21 -5.05 10.87 -15.11
N GLU A 22 -6.29 10.59 -14.73
CA GLU A 22 -7.03 9.40 -15.19
C GLU A 22 -7.20 9.37 -16.72
N PHE A 23 -7.45 10.54 -17.33
CA PHE A 23 -7.55 10.67 -18.79
C PHE A 23 -6.23 10.34 -19.48
N ILE A 24 -5.13 10.92 -19.02
CA ILE A 24 -3.80 10.65 -19.56
C ILE A 24 -3.42 9.19 -19.39
N GLU A 25 -3.63 8.64 -18.20
CA GLU A 25 -3.34 7.25 -17.89
C GLU A 25 -4.11 6.29 -18.81
N ASN A 26 -5.40 6.55 -19.05
CA ASN A 26 -6.19 5.76 -19.97
C ASN A 26 -5.70 5.86 -21.43
N LEU A 27 -5.17 7.01 -21.83
CA LEU A 27 -4.61 7.16 -23.17
C LEU A 27 -3.30 6.41 -23.33
N ILE A 28 -2.37 6.56 -22.39
CA ILE A 28 -1.06 5.91 -22.48
C ILE A 28 -1.15 4.39 -22.27
N LYS A 29 -2.11 3.90 -21.50
CA LYS A 29 -2.40 2.46 -21.32
C LYS A 29 -2.98 1.76 -22.56
N GLN A 30 -3.31 2.49 -23.62
CA GLN A 30 -3.61 1.87 -24.92
C GLN A 30 -2.37 1.22 -25.53
N ASP A 31 -1.18 1.59 -25.07
CA ASP A 31 0.07 0.92 -25.40
C ASP A 31 0.29 -0.30 -24.50
N GLU A 32 0.41 -1.49 -25.11
CA GLU A 32 0.56 -2.76 -24.37
C GLU A 32 1.85 -2.81 -23.52
N ARG A 33 2.94 -2.13 -23.93
CA ARG A 33 4.18 -2.03 -23.13
C ARG A 33 3.94 -1.21 -21.87
N ILE A 34 3.26 -0.07 -22.01
CA ILE A 34 2.94 0.80 -20.87
C ILE A 34 1.95 0.14 -19.95
N LYS A 35 0.95 -0.54 -20.51
CA LYS A 35 -0.02 -1.32 -19.76
C LYS A 35 0.68 -2.38 -18.92
N ALA A 36 1.62 -3.12 -19.49
CA ALA A 36 2.42 -4.11 -18.77
C ALA A 36 3.24 -3.50 -17.62
N ILE A 37 3.84 -2.31 -17.81
CA ILE A 37 4.55 -1.57 -16.76
C ILE A 37 3.62 -1.25 -15.58
N PHE A 38 2.39 -0.79 -15.87
CA PHE A 38 1.40 -0.53 -14.83
C PHE A 38 0.96 -1.80 -14.10
N GLU A 39 0.71 -2.88 -14.83
CA GLU A 39 0.29 -4.16 -14.27
C GLU A 39 1.37 -4.73 -13.34
N GLU A 40 2.62 -4.71 -13.75
CA GLU A 40 3.74 -5.16 -12.93
C GLU A 40 3.88 -4.33 -11.65
N SER A 41 3.88 -2.99 -11.78
CA SER A 41 3.95 -2.09 -10.62
C SER A 41 2.77 -2.25 -9.68
N ASN A 42 1.54 -2.36 -10.21
CA ASN A 42 0.34 -2.56 -9.42
C ASN A 42 0.35 -3.91 -8.68
N ASN A 43 0.89 -4.96 -9.29
CA ASN A 43 1.04 -6.26 -8.62
C ASN A 43 1.96 -6.15 -7.39
N ILE A 44 3.12 -5.50 -7.55
CA ILE A 44 4.06 -5.28 -6.43
C ILE A 44 3.40 -4.44 -5.32
N ILE A 45 2.72 -3.37 -5.69
CA ILE A 45 2.04 -2.48 -4.73
C ILE A 45 0.93 -3.23 -3.99
N THR A 46 0.11 -3.99 -4.71
CA THR A 46 -1.01 -4.75 -4.14
C THR A 46 -0.50 -5.85 -3.21
N GLU A 47 0.54 -6.56 -3.60
CA GLU A 47 1.20 -7.57 -2.75
C GLU A 47 1.76 -6.93 -1.48
N ALA A 48 2.47 -5.81 -1.59
CA ALA A 48 3.03 -5.11 -0.44
C ALA A 48 1.94 -4.58 0.51
N ILE A 49 0.81 -4.07 0.00
CA ILE A 49 -0.34 -3.66 0.80
C ILE A 49 -0.94 -4.87 1.53
N SER A 50 -1.16 -5.98 0.84
CA SER A 50 -1.67 -7.21 1.44
C SER A 50 -0.75 -7.75 2.55
N ASN A 51 0.57 -7.68 2.32
CA ASN A 51 1.56 -8.07 3.31
C ASN A 51 1.55 -7.15 4.55
N ILE A 52 1.33 -5.83 4.38
CA ILE A 52 1.15 -4.88 5.48
C ILE A 52 -0.10 -5.24 6.30
N GLU A 53 -1.24 -5.48 5.66
CA GLU A 53 -2.49 -5.85 6.32
C GLU A 53 -2.35 -7.18 7.10
N SER A 54 -1.67 -8.15 6.50
CA SER A 54 -1.34 -9.43 7.14
C SER A 54 -0.43 -9.24 8.34
N ALA A 55 0.62 -8.40 8.22
CA ALA A 55 1.52 -8.09 9.32
C ALA A 55 0.81 -7.35 10.47
N ILE A 56 -0.11 -6.43 10.17
CA ILE A 56 -0.92 -5.74 11.19
C ILE A 56 -1.85 -6.73 11.91
N THR A 57 -2.41 -7.68 11.17
CA THR A 57 -3.28 -8.72 11.75
C THR A 57 -2.49 -9.64 12.67
N GLU A 58 -1.29 -10.05 12.25
CA GLU A 58 -0.40 -10.89 13.07
C GLU A 58 0.12 -10.13 14.29
N TRP A 59 0.49 -8.85 14.13
CA TRP A 59 0.82 -7.98 15.26
C TRP A 59 -0.30 -7.98 16.31
N GLY A 60 -1.56 -7.82 15.90
CA GLY A 60 -2.69 -7.80 16.84
C GLY A 60 -2.82 -9.09 17.66
N LYS A 61 -2.54 -10.26 17.07
CA LYS A 61 -2.51 -11.53 17.78
C LYS A 61 -1.35 -11.60 18.78
N LEU A 62 -0.14 -11.25 18.31
CA LEU A 62 1.07 -11.26 19.12
C LEU A 62 0.98 -10.27 20.29
N ASP A 63 0.43 -9.08 20.06
CA ASP A 63 0.20 -8.06 21.09
C ASP A 63 -0.76 -8.55 22.17
N THR A 64 -1.87 -9.19 21.77
CA THR A 64 -2.81 -9.82 22.72
C THR A 64 -2.11 -10.88 23.58
N GLN A 65 -1.31 -11.75 22.95
CA GLN A 65 -0.54 -12.79 23.66
C GLN A 65 0.49 -12.18 24.60
N LEU A 66 1.18 -11.11 24.17
CA LEU A 66 2.16 -10.38 24.96
C LEU A 66 1.52 -9.76 26.21
N ASN A 67 0.38 -9.10 26.04
CA ASN A 67 -0.34 -8.47 27.15
C ASN A 67 -0.84 -9.53 28.14
N THR A 68 -1.38 -10.66 27.66
CA THR A 68 -1.76 -11.79 28.51
C THR A 68 -0.56 -12.35 29.28
N ALA A 69 0.57 -12.57 28.61
CA ALA A 69 1.78 -13.08 29.25
C ALA A 69 2.34 -12.11 30.32
N LYS A 70 2.27 -10.79 30.08
CA LYS A 70 2.64 -9.76 31.06
C LYS A 70 1.72 -9.75 32.28
N GLU A 71 0.41 -9.85 32.07
CA GLU A 71 -0.54 -9.92 33.17
C GLU A 71 -0.31 -11.16 34.04
N GLU A 72 -0.10 -12.32 33.42
CA GLU A 72 0.21 -13.55 34.10
C GLU A 72 1.54 -13.43 34.86
N ARG A 73 2.57 -12.85 34.24
CA ARG A 73 3.86 -12.58 34.86
C ARG A 73 3.74 -11.66 36.08
N THR A 74 2.91 -10.61 35.98
CA THR A 74 2.68 -9.66 37.08
C THR A 74 2.00 -10.32 38.26
N LYS A 75 1.06 -11.26 38.05
CA LYS A 75 0.38 -12.01 39.10
C LYS A 75 1.32 -12.92 39.89
N LEU A 76 2.45 -13.33 39.31
CA LEU A 76 3.44 -14.18 39.98
C LEU A 76 4.31 -13.41 41.00
N GLY A 77 4.34 -12.08 40.95
CA GLY A 77 5.04 -11.23 41.88
C GLY A 77 6.51 -10.92 41.49
N ASP A 78 7.20 -10.29 42.43
CA ASP A 78 8.58 -9.87 42.24
C ASP A 78 9.57 -11.02 42.40
N LYS A 79 10.41 -11.25 41.39
CA LYS A 79 11.40 -12.32 41.35
C LYS A 79 12.36 -12.27 42.53
N LYS A 80 12.86 -11.08 42.85
CA LYS A 80 13.86 -10.89 43.93
C LYS A 80 13.25 -11.11 45.30
N ALA A 81 11.99 -10.73 45.47
CA ALA A 81 11.27 -10.99 46.72
C ALA A 81 11.10 -12.51 46.98
N ILE A 82 10.81 -13.28 45.91
CA ILE A 82 10.67 -14.76 46.00
C ILE A 82 12.02 -15.41 46.25
N GLU A 83 13.10 -14.96 45.62
CA GLU A 83 14.48 -15.43 45.87
C GLU A 83 14.85 -15.23 47.35
N ASN A 84 14.61 -14.02 47.87
CA ASN A 84 14.86 -13.71 49.28
C ASN A 84 14.05 -14.58 50.25
N GLU A 85 12.79 -14.89 49.90
CA GLU A 85 11.93 -15.76 50.72
C GLU A 85 12.42 -17.20 50.68
N ILE A 86 12.90 -17.69 49.54
CA ILE A 86 13.55 -19.03 49.46
C ILE A 86 14.78 -19.09 50.36
N ASP A 87 15.64 -18.05 50.32
CA ASP A 87 16.83 -17.98 51.15
C ASP A 87 16.49 -17.95 52.66
N ARG A 88 15.45 -17.20 53.05
CA ARG A 88 14.91 -17.18 54.41
C ARG A 88 14.44 -18.56 54.87
N ILE A 89 13.63 -19.25 54.03
CA ILE A 89 13.13 -20.59 54.29
C ILE A 89 14.30 -21.59 54.44
N ILE A 90 15.33 -21.50 53.60
CA ILE A 90 16.54 -22.34 53.70
C ILE A 90 17.26 -22.09 55.03
N GLY A 91 17.38 -20.83 55.46
CA GLY A 91 17.95 -20.47 56.73
C GLY A 91 17.21 -21.10 57.90
N GLU A 92 15.87 -21.01 57.92
CA GLU A 92 15.04 -21.61 58.98
C GLU A 92 15.10 -23.14 58.98
N ILE A 93 15.10 -23.80 57.81
CA ILE A 93 15.30 -25.26 57.71
C ILE A 93 16.65 -25.67 58.35
N ASN A 94 17.74 -24.94 58.03
CA ASN A 94 19.05 -25.25 58.57
C ASN A 94 19.15 -25.08 60.09
N GLU A 95 18.51 -24.03 60.64
CA GLU A 95 18.48 -23.83 62.10
C GLU A 95 17.67 -24.93 62.83
N LEU A 96 16.50 -25.27 62.31
CA LEU A 96 15.64 -26.33 62.86
C LEU A 96 16.34 -27.69 62.78
N THR A 97 17.02 -27.99 61.68
CA THR A 97 17.76 -29.25 61.50
C THR A 97 18.96 -29.36 62.46
N LYS A 98 19.67 -28.25 62.77
CA LYS A 98 20.76 -28.21 63.74
C LYS A 98 20.31 -28.63 65.16
N ASN A 99 19.07 -28.30 65.52
CA ASN A 99 18.52 -28.51 66.85
C ASN A 99 17.84 -29.85 67.00
N ALA A 100 17.71 -30.66 65.96
CA ALA A 100 16.88 -31.89 65.93
C ALA A 100 17.47 -33.11 66.63
N GLY A 101 18.68 -33.08 67.24
CA GLY A 101 19.26 -34.16 68.08
C GLY A 101 19.51 -35.49 67.36
N TRP A 102 19.88 -35.45 66.10
CA TRP A 102 20.12 -36.61 65.23
C TRP A 102 21.33 -37.42 65.59
N THR A 103 21.28 -38.73 65.32
CA THR A 103 22.53 -39.51 65.33
C THR A 103 23.38 -39.12 64.12
N PRO A 104 24.74 -39.24 64.18
CA PRO A 104 25.62 -38.92 63.07
C PRO A 104 25.27 -39.67 61.78
N GLU A 105 24.81 -40.93 61.89
CA GLU A 105 24.39 -41.77 60.77
C GLU A 105 23.09 -41.26 60.15
N GLU A 106 22.10 -40.91 60.97
CA GLU A 106 20.82 -40.35 60.53
C GLU A 106 21.01 -39.01 59.82
N LYS A 107 21.87 -38.17 60.36
CA LYS A 107 22.21 -36.88 59.72
C LYS A 107 22.90 -37.09 58.40
N THR A 108 23.87 -38.00 58.31
CA THR A 108 24.56 -38.33 57.06
C THR A 108 23.61 -38.86 55.98
N LEU A 109 22.68 -39.73 56.41
CA LEU A 109 21.66 -40.26 55.49
C LEU A 109 20.69 -39.17 55.01
N TYR A 110 20.28 -38.30 55.90
CA TYR A 110 19.39 -37.17 55.59
C TYR A 110 20.08 -36.21 54.60
N ASP A 111 21.31 -35.75 54.90
CA ASP A 111 22.04 -34.86 54.04
C ASP A 111 22.29 -35.46 52.64
N LYS A 112 22.55 -36.80 52.59
CA LYS A 112 22.72 -37.54 51.34
C LYS A 112 21.41 -37.60 50.53
N LEU A 113 20.28 -37.88 51.15
CA LEU A 113 19.01 -37.95 50.47
C LEU A 113 18.55 -36.56 49.93
N ILE A 114 18.82 -35.50 50.70
CA ILE A 114 18.55 -34.12 50.23
C ILE A 114 19.45 -33.74 49.06
N ALA A 115 20.75 -34.00 49.14
CA ALA A 115 21.69 -33.72 48.07
C ALA A 115 21.36 -34.51 46.80
N ASP A 116 20.95 -35.77 46.95
CA ASP A 116 20.51 -36.58 45.82
C ASP A 116 19.22 -36.02 45.21
N ASN A 117 18.21 -35.68 46.01
CA ASN A 117 16.99 -35.06 45.52
C ASN A 117 17.25 -33.76 44.76
N GLN A 118 18.15 -32.87 45.29
CA GLN A 118 18.54 -31.66 44.59
C GLN A 118 19.20 -31.96 43.21
N THR A 119 20.09 -32.95 43.20
CA THR A 119 20.76 -33.39 41.98
C THR A 119 19.79 -33.96 40.95
N GLN A 120 18.84 -34.76 41.43
CA GLN A 120 17.79 -35.33 40.57
C GLN A 120 16.84 -34.25 40.01
N GLU A 121 16.45 -33.29 40.83
CA GLU A 121 15.62 -32.15 40.37
C GLU A 121 16.31 -31.31 39.27
N VAL A 122 17.61 -31.05 39.41
CA VAL A 122 18.40 -30.35 38.38
C VAL A 122 18.42 -31.14 37.05
N LYS A 123 18.64 -32.48 37.16
CA LYS A 123 18.63 -33.35 35.98
C LYS A 123 17.26 -33.41 35.31
N LYS A 124 16.19 -33.51 36.12
CA LYS A 124 14.82 -33.49 35.61
C LYS A 124 14.53 -32.21 34.84
N LYS A 125 14.88 -31.08 35.44
CA LYS A 125 14.69 -29.75 34.79
C LYS A 125 15.43 -29.60 33.46
N ALA A 126 16.66 -30.12 33.42
CA ALA A 126 17.46 -30.10 32.17
C ALA A 126 16.81 -30.97 31.07
N LEU A 127 16.23 -32.12 31.42
CA LEU A 127 15.52 -32.98 30.47
C LEU A 127 14.20 -32.35 30.00
N GLU A 128 13.46 -31.70 30.90
CA GLU A 128 12.25 -30.95 30.57
C GLU A 128 12.54 -29.83 29.58
N GLN A 129 13.61 -29.02 29.84
CA GLN A 129 14.04 -28.00 28.91
C GLN A 129 14.46 -28.57 27.53
N THR A 130 15.16 -29.70 27.53
CA THR A 130 15.53 -30.38 26.30
C THR A 130 14.30 -30.85 25.51
N ASN A 131 13.27 -31.32 26.19
CA ASN A 131 12.02 -31.72 25.54
C ASN A 131 11.28 -30.50 24.92
N GLU A 132 11.32 -29.35 25.58
CA GLU A 132 10.80 -28.13 24.99
C GLU A 132 11.56 -27.71 23.72
N GLU A 133 12.89 -27.82 23.74
CA GLU A 133 13.71 -27.53 22.55
C GLU A 133 13.39 -28.50 21.41
N TYR A 134 13.24 -29.80 21.69
CA TYR A 134 12.80 -30.78 20.71
C TYR A 134 11.41 -30.47 20.16
N SER A 135 10.49 -30.06 21.01
CA SER A 135 9.13 -29.69 20.57
C SER A 135 9.15 -28.44 19.67
N ARG A 136 10.01 -27.45 19.99
CA ARG A 136 10.21 -26.27 19.12
C ARG A 136 10.82 -26.66 17.78
N LEU A 137 11.81 -27.55 17.79
CA LEU A 137 12.44 -28.06 16.57
C LEU A 137 11.42 -28.83 15.72
N GLU A 138 10.60 -29.66 16.32
CA GLU A 138 9.52 -30.37 15.61
C GLU A 138 8.55 -29.40 14.94
N ASN A 139 8.08 -28.40 15.70
CA ASN A 139 7.20 -27.36 15.17
C ASN A 139 7.85 -26.56 14.02
N TYR A 140 9.14 -26.24 14.15
CA TYR A 140 9.90 -25.56 13.10
C TYR A 140 9.99 -26.42 11.83
N ILE A 141 10.31 -27.71 11.97
CA ILE A 141 10.40 -28.64 10.85
C ILE A 141 9.04 -28.80 10.17
N ILE A 142 7.97 -29.02 10.94
CA ILE A 142 6.63 -29.28 10.40
C ILE A 142 6.03 -28.05 9.73
N ASN A 143 6.13 -26.87 10.38
CA ASN A 143 5.39 -25.69 9.96
C ASN A 143 6.23 -24.75 9.10
N GLN A 144 7.47 -24.47 9.48
CA GLN A 144 8.26 -23.43 8.83
C GLN A 144 9.04 -23.97 7.64
N ILE A 145 9.80 -25.04 7.80
CA ILE A 145 10.58 -25.63 6.71
C ILE A 145 9.65 -26.14 5.59
N ASN A 146 8.53 -26.77 5.95
CA ASN A 146 7.57 -27.24 4.98
C ASN A 146 6.96 -26.07 4.16
N ASN A 147 6.53 -25.02 4.85
CA ASN A 147 5.94 -23.84 4.19
C ASN A 147 6.97 -23.09 3.36
N ASP A 148 8.19 -22.89 3.86
CA ASP A 148 9.26 -22.17 3.15
C ASP A 148 9.64 -22.89 1.86
N ILE A 149 9.82 -24.22 1.90
CA ILE A 149 10.15 -25.02 0.71
C ILE A 149 8.98 -25.02 -0.27
N CYS A 150 7.75 -25.28 0.18
CA CYS A 150 6.58 -25.32 -0.70
C CYS A 150 6.27 -23.96 -1.33
N SER A 151 6.54 -22.86 -0.63
CA SER A 151 6.31 -21.50 -1.14
C SER A 151 7.39 -21.01 -2.09
N ALA A 152 8.64 -21.46 -1.91
CA ALA A 152 9.78 -21.06 -2.74
C ALA A 152 9.77 -21.68 -4.14
N ILE A 153 9.07 -22.81 -4.31
CA ILE A 153 9.07 -23.54 -5.59
C ILE A 153 7.88 -23.11 -6.42
N ARG A 154 8.11 -22.12 -7.28
CA ARG A 154 7.13 -21.59 -8.21
C ARG A 154 7.70 -21.63 -9.63
N PHE A 155 6.95 -22.19 -10.53
CA PHE A 155 7.23 -22.18 -11.95
C PHE A 155 5.91 -22.24 -12.71
N THR A 156 5.79 -21.41 -13.73
CA THR A 156 4.63 -21.41 -14.63
C THR A 156 5.12 -21.37 -16.07
N SER A 157 4.49 -22.15 -16.95
CA SER A 157 4.75 -22.17 -18.38
C SER A 157 3.42 -22.18 -19.12
N GLU A 158 3.38 -21.56 -20.27
CA GLU A 158 2.23 -21.65 -21.17
C GLU A 158 2.11 -23.05 -21.82
N ASN A 159 3.18 -23.86 -21.76
CA ASN A 159 3.19 -25.21 -22.29
C ASN A 159 2.70 -26.23 -21.24
N GLU A 160 1.57 -26.86 -21.51
CA GLU A 160 0.89 -27.80 -20.62
C GLU A 160 1.78 -29.04 -20.31
N ALA A 161 2.55 -29.52 -21.28
CA ALA A 161 3.46 -30.64 -21.07
C ALA A 161 4.60 -30.27 -20.10
N VAL A 162 5.13 -29.06 -20.19
CA VAL A 162 6.17 -28.54 -19.28
C VAL A 162 5.58 -28.36 -17.87
N ASN A 163 4.37 -27.82 -17.75
CA ASN A 163 3.68 -27.73 -16.48
C ASN A 163 3.37 -29.10 -15.86
N GLY A 164 3.06 -30.11 -16.70
CA GLY A 164 2.88 -31.47 -16.25
C GLY A 164 4.15 -32.07 -15.62
N VAL A 165 5.31 -31.86 -16.24
CA VAL A 165 6.62 -32.31 -15.70
C VAL A 165 6.91 -31.57 -14.38
N PHE A 166 6.65 -30.26 -14.31
CA PHE A 166 6.86 -29.50 -13.09
C PHE A 166 5.91 -29.93 -11.96
N THR A 167 4.64 -30.20 -12.28
CA THR A 167 3.69 -30.77 -11.33
C THR A 167 4.15 -32.10 -10.78
N GLY A 168 4.60 -33.01 -11.68
CA GLY A 168 5.16 -34.29 -11.27
C GLY A 168 6.41 -34.14 -10.37
N PHE A 169 7.30 -33.23 -10.70
CA PHE A 169 8.44 -32.87 -9.83
C PHE A 169 8.00 -32.37 -8.48
N LYS A 170 7.03 -31.43 -8.46
CA LYS A 170 6.48 -30.87 -7.22
C LYS A 170 5.80 -31.92 -6.35
N ASP A 171 5.07 -32.86 -6.96
CA ASP A 171 4.42 -33.95 -6.24
C ASP A 171 5.43 -34.90 -5.63
N LEU A 172 6.49 -35.27 -6.39
CA LEU A 172 7.59 -36.06 -5.87
C LEU A 172 8.33 -35.37 -4.73
N LEU A 173 8.59 -34.08 -4.87
CA LEU A 173 9.24 -33.29 -3.84
C LEU A 173 8.39 -33.20 -2.58
N ASN A 174 7.10 -32.91 -2.72
CA ASN A 174 6.16 -32.85 -1.60
C ASN A 174 6.07 -34.21 -0.88
N LYS A 175 6.06 -35.32 -1.63
CA LYS A 175 6.08 -36.67 -1.08
C LYS A 175 7.36 -36.93 -0.29
N SER A 176 8.51 -36.65 -0.87
CA SER A 176 9.82 -36.85 -0.22
C SER A 176 9.97 -35.94 1.01
N LEU A 177 9.48 -34.68 0.92
CA LEU A 177 9.49 -33.76 2.03
C LEU A 177 8.60 -34.24 3.18
N ALA A 178 7.40 -34.74 2.87
CA ALA A 178 6.50 -35.34 3.85
C ALA A 178 7.11 -36.56 4.55
N GLU A 179 7.80 -37.42 3.80
CA GLU A 179 8.53 -38.57 4.35
C GLU A 179 9.67 -38.14 5.28
N ILE A 180 10.46 -37.16 4.88
CA ILE A 180 11.54 -36.58 5.73
C ILE A 180 10.98 -35.95 6.98
N ILE A 181 9.94 -35.13 6.86
CA ILE A 181 9.27 -34.48 8.01
C ILE A 181 8.71 -35.53 8.96
N THR A 182 8.04 -36.55 8.43
CA THR A 182 7.48 -37.65 9.23
C THR A 182 8.55 -38.42 9.96
N SER A 183 9.66 -38.78 9.26
CA SER A 183 10.80 -39.48 9.86
C SER A 183 11.48 -38.64 10.94
N SER A 184 11.71 -37.35 10.66
CA SER A 184 12.33 -36.42 11.61
C SER A 184 11.46 -36.21 12.85
N SER A 185 10.15 -36.02 12.66
CA SER A 185 9.18 -35.92 13.75
C SER A 185 9.14 -37.20 14.60
N ALA A 186 9.16 -38.39 13.97
CA ALA A 186 9.23 -39.65 14.67
C ALA A 186 10.51 -39.78 15.53
N GLN A 187 11.66 -39.39 15.00
CA GLN A 187 12.93 -39.38 15.75
C GLN A 187 12.90 -38.40 16.93
N ILE A 188 12.35 -37.22 16.73
CA ILE A 188 12.19 -36.23 17.82
C ILE A 188 11.25 -36.78 18.89
N LYS A 189 10.12 -37.35 18.51
CA LYS A 189 9.17 -37.97 19.45
C LYS A 189 9.80 -39.10 20.22
N GLU A 190 10.60 -39.94 19.59
CA GLU A 190 11.36 -40.99 20.26
C GLU A 190 12.32 -40.41 21.33
N LYS A 191 13.00 -39.30 21.01
CA LYS A 191 13.89 -38.62 21.97
C LYS A 191 13.12 -38.03 23.14
N ILE A 192 12.00 -37.36 22.85
CA ILE A 192 11.11 -36.84 23.89
C ILE A 192 10.58 -37.97 24.77
N GLN A 193 10.16 -39.08 24.19
CA GLN A 193 9.66 -40.23 24.94
C GLN A 193 10.71 -40.84 25.87
N LYS A 194 11.97 -40.99 25.38
CA LYS A 194 13.08 -41.45 26.22
C LYS A 194 13.38 -40.47 27.37
N ASN A 195 13.29 -39.19 27.14
CA ASN A 195 13.46 -38.21 28.19
C ASN A 195 12.31 -38.25 29.19
N ILE A 196 11.07 -38.50 28.77
CA ILE A 196 9.91 -38.69 29.65
C ILE A 196 10.14 -39.89 30.56
N GLU A 197 10.57 -41.03 30.02
CA GLU A 197 10.89 -42.23 30.80
C GLU A 197 11.98 -41.95 31.83
N LEU A 198 13.01 -41.17 31.48
CA LEU A 198 14.04 -40.75 32.44
C LEU A 198 13.49 -39.80 33.52
N ILE A 199 12.64 -38.86 33.14
CA ILE A 199 11.95 -37.95 34.05
C ILE A 199 11.06 -38.72 35.03
N ASP A 200 10.34 -39.72 34.54
CA ASP A 200 9.51 -40.57 35.39
C ASP A 200 10.35 -41.40 36.39
N ALA A 201 11.48 -41.99 35.92
CA ALA A 201 12.41 -42.68 36.78
C ALA A 201 13.04 -41.75 37.84
N ILE A 202 13.45 -40.55 37.45
CA ILE A 202 13.96 -39.52 38.36
C ILE A 202 12.89 -39.13 39.39
N THR A 203 11.64 -38.95 38.95
CA THR A 203 10.51 -38.59 39.80
C THR A 203 10.20 -39.69 40.80
N ALA A 204 10.26 -40.95 40.37
CA ALA A 204 10.11 -42.11 41.27
C ALA A 204 11.23 -42.16 42.34
N ASN A 205 12.49 -41.89 41.95
CA ASN A 205 13.62 -41.81 42.89
C ASN A 205 13.44 -40.66 43.91
N ILE A 206 13.05 -39.49 43.47
CA ILE A 206 12.76 -38.35 44.35
C ILE A 206 11.63 -38.72 45.34
N THR A 207 10.59 -39.42 44.88
CA THR A 207 9.48 -39.87 45.73
C THR A 207 9.97 -40.89 46.75
N ALA A 208 10.75 -41.89 46.32
CA ALA A 208 11.32 -42.90 47.22
C ALA A 208 12.25 -42.26 48.28
N ASN A 209 13.11 -41.32 47.88
CA ASN A 209 13.95 -40.58 48.83
C ASN A 209 13.12 -39.75 49.80
N THR A 210 12.03 -39.13 49.33
CA THR A 210 11.11 -38.35 50.16
C THR A 210 10.37 -39.26 51.17
N ASP A 211 9.96 -40.46 50.74
CA ASP A 211 9.33 -41.44 51.62
C ASP A 211 10.34 -42.01 52.66
N ALA A 212 11.60 -42.23 52.28
CA ALA A 212 12.68 -42.60 53.18
C ALA A 212 13.03 -41.49 54.21
N LEU A 213 12.87 -40.23 53.83
CA LEU A 213 13.03 -39.07 54.73
C LEU A 213 11.93 -38.98 55.79
N LYS A 214 10.69 -39.43 55.51
CA LYS A 214 9.53 -39.35 56.43
C LYS A 214 9.77 -40.00 57.80
N PRO A 215 10.25 -41.27 57.92
CA PRO A 215 10.48 -41.90 59.26
C PRO A 215 11.66 -41.25 60.00
N LEU A 216 12.64 -40.66 59.31
CA LEU A 216 13.68 -39.90 59.93
C LEU A 216 13.18 -38.56 60.47
N MET A 217 12.11 -38.06 59.91
CA MET A 217 11.43 -36.83 60.29
C MET A 217 10.41 -37.00 61.42
N GLU A 218 9.72 -38.14 61.49
CA GLU A 218 8.66 -38.41 62.48
C GLU A 218 9.18 -38.48 63.91
N LYS A 219 10.47 -38.69 64.17
CA LYS A 219 11.08 -38.84 65.49
C LYS A 219 11.18 -37.56 66.34
N ASN A 220 10.84 -36.38 65.80
CA ASN A 220 10.96 -35.14 66.52
C ASN A 220 9.85 -34.13 66.17
N ALA A 221 9.27 -33.42 67.16
CA ALA A 221 8.21 -32.40 66.93
C ALA A 221 8.57 -31.24 66.00
N ILE A 222 9.87 -30.99 65.83
CA ILE A 222 10.47 -29.94 64.96
C ILE A 222 10.29 -30.32 63.46
N GLN A 223 10.10 -31.61 63.16
CA GLN A 223 10.05 -32.16 61.79
C GLN A 223 8.81 -31.81 61.01
N THR A 224 7.68 -31.64 61.68
CA THR A 224 6.45 -31.22 61.02
C THR A 224 6.60 -29.82 60.42
N GLU A 225 7.41 -28.97 61.05
CA GLU A 225 7.67 -27.61 60.61
C GLU A 225 8.68 -27.58 59.43
N VAL A 226 9.72 -28.42 59.49
CA VAL A 226 10.68 -28.59 58.38
C VAL A 226 10.00 -29.11 57.14
N VAL A 227 9.08 -30.10 57.24
CA VAL A 227 8.33 -30.61 56.10
C VAL A 227 7.45 -29.52 55.49
N LYS A 228 6.79 -28.70 56.31
CA LYS A 228 6.02 -27.54 55.80
C LYS A 228 6.89 -26.52 55.10
N LEU A 229 8.04 -26.19 55.68
CA LEU A 229 8.97 -25.25 55.06
C LEU A 229 9.56 -25.77 53.75
N GLU A 230 9.91 -27.05 53.67
CA GLU A 230 10.34 -27.69 52.41
C GLU A 230 9.25 -27.65 51.34
N GLN A 231 8.01 -27.84 51.73
CA GLN A 231 6.88 -27.73 50.80
C GLN A 231 6.70 -26.28 50.30
N LEU A 232 6.76 -25.30 51.22
CA LEU A 232 6.73 -23.88 50.86
C LEU A 232 7.90 -23.49 49.95
N LYS A 233 9.11 -23.95 50.27
CA LYS A 233 10.29 -23.75 49.41
C LYS A 233 10.04 -24.29 48.00
N LYS A 234 9.53 -25.51 47.87
CA LYS A 234 9.23 -26.13 46.59
C LYS A 234 8.16 -25.37 45.81
N GLU A 235 7.18 -24.80 46.47
CA GLU A 235 6.14 -23.96 45.86
C GLU A 235 6.75 -22.65 45.33
N GLU A 236 7.61 -21.99 46.11
CA GLU A 236 8.27 -20.75 45.68
C GLU A 236 9.33 -21.00 44.58
N GLU A 237 10.07 -22.11 44.61
CA GLU A 237 10.97 -22.52 43.53
C GLU A 237 10.20 -22.78 42.21
N LYS A 238 9.04 -23.44 42.30
CA LYS A 238 8.14 -23.64 41.15
C LYS A 238 7.65 -22.29 40.59
N ARG A 239 7.27 -21.38 41.50
CA ARG A 239 6.85 -20.02 41.13
C ARG A 239 7.95 -19.25 40.43
N LEU A 240 9.20 -19.35 40.91
CA LEU A 240 10.39 -18.75 40.29
C LEU A 240 10.65 -19.31 38.88
N THR A 241 10.48 -20.61 38.70
CA THR A 241 10.59 -21.27 37.41
C THR A 241 9.56 -20.72 36.42
N THR A 242 8.29 -20.65 36.85
CA THR A 242 7.20 -20.11 36.05
C THR A 242 7.46 -18.64 35.66
N ILE A 243 8.05 -17.84 36.53
CA ILE A 243 8.49 -16.46 36.23
C ILE A 243 9.50 -16.45 35.09
N ALA A 244 10.53 -17.30 35.16
CA ALA A 244 11.56 -17.37 34.12
C ALA A 244 10.98 -17.81 32.76
N GLU A 245 10.06 -18.75 32.76
CA GLU A 245 9.35 -19.18 31.54
C GLU A 245 8.54 -18.02 30.93
N LYS A 246 7.79 -17.28 31.77
CA LYS A 246 7.02 -16.13 31.32
C LYS A 246 7.91 -14.99 30.80
N ASP A 247 9.00 -14.69 31.48
CA ASP A 247 9.98 -13.68 31.03
C ASP A 247 10.58 -14.07 29.67
N GLN A 248 10.86 -15.36 29.45
CA GLN A 248 11.32 -15.86 28.15
C GLN A 248 10.23 -15.79 27.07
N GLN A 249 9.00 -16.15 27.42
CA GLN A 249 7.85 -16.03 26.50
C GLN A 249 7.64 -14.58 26.07
N ILE A 250 7.67 -13.64 27.01
CA ILE A 250 7.56 -12.20 26.74
C ILE A 250 8.67 -11.74 25.79
N LYS A 251 9.91 -12.18 26.04
CA LYS A 251 11.05 -11.86 25.16
C LYS A 251 10.84 -12.37 23.74
N GLN A 252 10.42 -13.62 23.57
CA GLN A 252 10.14 -14.20 22.24
C GLN A 252 9.03 -13.49 21.49
N LEU A 253 7.95 -13.13 22.21
CA LEU A 253 6.84 -12.38 21.60
C LEU A 253 7.29 -10.98 21.13
N ARG A 254 8.14 -10.30 21.91
CA ARG A 254 8.73 -9.02 21.52
C ARG A 254 9.63 -9.15 20.28
N GLU A 255 10.44 -10.19 20.22
CA GLU A 255 11.28 -10.47 19.04
C GLU A 255 10.41 -10.79 17.81
N SER A 256 9.34 -11.55 17.96
CA SER A 256 8.39 -11.83 16.88
C SER A 256 7.72 -10.56 16.36
N ILE A 257 7.28 -9.67 17.26
CA ILE A 257 6.71 -8.37 16.89
C ILE A 257 7.74 -7.49 16.17
N ALA A 258 8.99 -7.46 16.64
CA ALA A 258 10.06 -6.67 16.03
C ALA A 258 10.43 -7.16 14.62
N ASN A 259 10.21 -8.43 14.32
CA ASN A 259 10.50 -9.04 13.01
C ASN A 259 9.37 -8.85 11.98
N LEU A 260 8.25 -8.22 12.33
CA LEU A 260 7.18 -7.93 11.38
C LEU A 260 7.64 -6.91 10.32
N ASN A 261 7.44 -7.23 9.04
CA ASN A 261 8.01 -6.53 7.90
C ASN A 261 7.18 -5.30 7.45
N PHE A 262 6.79 -4.41 8.37
CA PHE A 262 6.04 -3.20 8.04
C PHE A 262 6.82 -2.25 7.14
N VAL A 263 8.07 -1.95 7.52
CA VAL A 263 8.91 -0.95 6.83
C VAL A 263 9.38 -1.45 5.47
N THR A 264 9.70 -2.73 5.36
CA THR A 264 10.12 -3.35 4.09
C THR A 264 9.03 -3.25 3.03
N ASN A 265 7.78 -3.54 3.40
CA ASN A 265 6.65 -3.44 2.47
C ASN A 265 6.30 -1.98 2.13
N SER A 266 6.39 -1.05 3.09
CA SER A 266 6.22 0.38 2.82
C SER A 266 7.29 0.89 1.83
N LYS A 267 8.54 0.45 1.98
CA LYS A 267 9.63 0.77 1.06
C LYS A 267 9.42 0.16 -0.33
N ALA A 268 8.87 -1.04 -0.42
CA ALA A 268 8.51 -1.66 -1.69
C ALA A 268 7.47 -0.83 -2.45
N ILE A 269 6.45 -0.31 -1.75
CA ILE A 269 5.45 0.60 -2.32
C ILE A 269 6.12 1.88 -2.85
N GLU A 270 6.90 2.57 -2.02
CA GLU A 270 7.59 3.81 -2.40
C GLU A 270 8.48 3.60 -3.62
N ASN A 271 9.34 2.58 -3.60
CA ASN A 271 10.24 2.25 -4.71
C ASN A 271 9.47 1.89 -5.98
N SER A 272 8.34 1.18 -5.87
CA SER A 272 7.51 0.82 -7.02
C SER A 272 6.95 2.06 -7.71
N TYR A 273 6.51 3.08 -6.97
CA TYR A 273 6.04 4.33 -7.56
C TYR A 273 7.15 5.13 -8.23
N TYR A 274 8.35 5.21 -7.62
CA TYR A 274 9.49 5.88 -8.27
C TYR A 274 9.91 5.14 -9.54
N ASN A 275 10.06 3.81 -9.47
CA ASN A 275 10.39 3.00 -10.62
C ASN A 275 9.32 3.12 -11.73
N LEU A 276 8.03 3.11 -11.35
CA LEU A 276 6.92 3.33 -12.29
C LEU A 276 7.05 4.67 -13.00
N SER A 277 7.32 5.77 -12.28
CA SER A 277 7.48 7.08 -12.89
C SER A 277 8.65 7.14 -13.86
N ASP A 278 9.78 6.49 -13.53
CA ASP A 278 10.97 6.44 -14.39
C ASP A 278 10.72 5.60 -15.65
N LEU A 279 10.10 4.44 -15.53
CA LEU A 279 9.73 3.58 -16.65
C LEU A 279 8.71 4.24 -17.58
N LEU A 280 7.72 4.94 -17.00
CA LEU A 280 6.75 5.72 -17.79
C LEU A 280 7.42 6.86 -18.54
N ASN A 281 8.32 7.61 -17.92
CA ASN A 281 9.06 8.68 -18.57
C ASN A 281 9.93 8.15 -19.71
N ALA A 282 10.61 7.02 -19.52
CA ALA A 282 11.39 6.38 -20.58
C ALA A 282 10.49 5.90 -21.74
N ALA A 283 9.35 5.27 -21.45
CA ALA A 283 8.41 4.80 -22.46
C ALA A 283 7.74 5.96 -23.22
N ILE A 284 7.40 7.05 -22.52
CA ILE A 284 6.85 8.27 -23.13
C ILE A 284 7.88 8.91 -24.06
N ALA A 285 9.13 9.04 -23.62
CA ALA A 285 10.20 9.63 -24.43
C ALA A 285 10.53 8.78 -25.68
N ASP A 286 10.54 7.46 -25.57
CA ASP A 286 10.83 6.55 -26.68
C ASP A 286 9.75 6.58 -27.78
N LYS A 287 8.49 6.60 -27.38
CA LYS A 287 7.36 6.44 -28.31
C LYS A 287 6.81 7.78 -28.84
N TRP A 288 6.81 8.80 -28.01
CA TRP A 288 6.17 10.09 -28.29
C TRP A 288 7.20 11.22 -28.26
N SER A 289 8.20 11.17 -29.15
CA SER A 289 9.03 12.36 -29.41
C SER A 289 8.15 13.43 -30.08
N ILE A 290 7.50 14.24 -29.22
CA ILE A 290 6.47 15.23 -29.60
C ILE A 290 7.16 16.49 -30.09
N GLU A 291 8.14 16.34 -31.00
CA GLU A 291 8.90 17.43 -31.57
C GLU A 291 8.00 18.47 -32.28
N THR A 292 6.88 18.00 -32.84
CA THR A 292 5.96 18.85 -33.60
C THR A 292 5.02 19.69 -32.73
N THR A 293 4.73 19.26 -31.51
CA THR A 293 3.73 19.93 -30.64
C THR A 293 4.33 20.75 -29.52
N LYS A 294 5.65 20.66 -29.29
CA LYS A 294 6.37 21.26 -28.13
C LYS A 294 5.73 20.92 -26.77
N LEU A 295 5.05 19.76 -26.67
CA LEU A 295 4.51 19.26 -25.42
C LEU A 295 5.57 18.42 -24.72
N ASP A 296 5.77 18.68 -23.43
CA ASP A 296 6.59 17.88 -22.52
C ASP A 296 5.65 17.24 -21.50
N ILE A 297 5.61 15.91 -21.46
CA ILE A 297 4.79 15.13 -20.52
C ILE A 297 5.73 14.36 -19.63
N ARG A 298 5.61 14.55 -18.33
CA ARG A 298 6.42 13.85 -17.34
C ARG A 298 5.55 13.23 -16.26
N ALA A 299 5.69 11.95 -16.06
CA ALA A 299 5.17 11.24 -14.90
C ALA A 299 6.02 11.59 -13.67
N LYS A 300 5.36 11.92 -12.57
CA LYS A 300 6.01 12.23 -11.30
C LYS A 300 5.35 11.44 -10.18
N THR A 301 6.15 10.85 -9.32
CA THR A 301 5.67 10.29 -8.07
C THR A 301 5.36 11.42 -7.09
N VAL A 302 4.14 11.47 -6.63
CA VAL A 302 3.67 12.42 -5.62
C VAL A 302 3.23 11.69 -4.36
N PHE A 303 3.38 12.36 -3.22
CA PHE A 303 2.90 11.88 -1.92
C PHE A 303 1.80 12.81 -1.42
N ASN A 304 0.65 12.25 -1.08
CA ASN A 304 -0.49 13.02 -0.61
C ASN A 304 -0.38 13.30 0.90
N ASN A 305 0.33 14.38 1.25
CA ASN A 305 0.54 14.82 2.61
C ASN A 305 -0.78 15.02 3.37
N THR A 306 -1.78 15.63 2.73
CA THR A 306 -3.07 15.91 3.37
C THR A 306 -3.79 14.63 3.77
N VAL A 307 -3.85 13.64 2.89
CA VAL A 307 -4.46 12.34 3.19
C VAL A 307 -3.70 11.64 4.31
N PHE A 308 -2.38 11.67 4.27
CA PHE A 308 -1.54 11.04 5.30
C PHE A 308 -1.74 11.68 6.67
N VAL A 309 -1.63 13.00 6.77
CA VAL A 309 -1.79 13.73 8.03
C VAL A 309 -3.21 13.59 8.59
N ASN A 310 -4.23 13.68 7.74
CA ASN A 310 -5.61 13.52 8.15
C ASN A 310 -5.87 12.11 8.69
N SER A 311 -5.33 11.06 8.06
CA SER A 311 -5.50 9.68 8.55
C SER A 311 -4.93 9.49 9.96
N ILE A 312 -3.83 10.15 10.30
CA ILE A 312 -3.26 10.15 11.65
C ILE A 312 -4.08 11.01 12.60
N SER A 313 -4.46 12.21 12.17
CA SER A 313 -5.23 13.16 12.97
C SER A 313 -6.62 12.64 13.35
N ASP A 314 -7.20 11.76 12.54
CA ASP A 314 -8.48 11.12 12.83
C ASP A 314 -8.41 10.11 13.98
N ILE A 315 -7.21 9.65 14.33
CA ILE A 315 -6.99 8.61 15.33
C ILE A 315 -6.46 9.18 16.64
N ILE A 316 -5.58 10.18 16.56
CA ILE A 316 -4.90 10.75 17.73
C ILE A 316 -5.61 12.01 18.21
N ASN A 317 -5.70 12.18 19.54
CA ASN A 317 -6.13 13.45 20.15
C ASN A 317 -5.06 14.52 19.93
N MET A 318 -5.41 15.51 19.11
CA MET A 318 -4.54 16.63 18.76
C MET A 318 -4.56 17.70 19.86
N LYS A 319 -4.07 17.35 21.07
CA LYS A 319 -3.87 18.34 22.16
C LYS A 319 -2.64 19.21 21.92
N SER A 320 -1.74 18.76 21.04
CA SER A 320 -0.54 19.46 20.60
C SER A 320 -0.27 19.12 19.14
N TYR A 321 0.62 19.89 18.48
CA TYR A 321 1.04 19.58 17.11
C TYR A 321 1.68 18.18 17.00
N LEU A 322 1.49 17.51 15.87
CA LEU A 322 2.11 16.19 15.59
C LEU A 322 3.62 16.24 15.75
N SER A 323 4.25 17.37 15.41
CA SER A 323 5.69 17.59 15.61
C SER A 323 6.13 17.51 17.06
N ASN A 324 5.28 17.89 18.02
CA ASN A 324 5.58 17.79 19.44
C ASN A 324 5.43 16.35 19.94
N GLN A 325 4.58 15.54 19.29
CA GLN A 325 4.34 14.15 19.68
C GLN A 325 5.37 13.20 19.05
N PHE A 326 5.71 13.41 17.78
CA PHE A 326 6.54 12.48 16.98
C PHE A 326 7.91 13.05 16.58
N GLY A 327 8.13 14.35 16.77
CA GLY A 327 9.35 15.04 16.43
C GLY A 327 9.25 15.94 15.20
N ALA A 328 9.98 17.04 15.23
CA ALA A 328 10.03 18.04 14.15
C ALA A 328 10.76 17.53 12.88
N ASP A 329 11.46 16.42 12.99
CA ASP A 329 12.06 15.72 11.85
C ASP A 329 11.04 14.93 11.02
N ILE A 330 9.88 14.59 11.60
CA ILE A 330 8.80 13.86 10.93
C ILE A 330 7.75 14.83 10.43
N PHE A 331 7.24 15.72 11.26
CA PHE A 331 6.22 16.72 10.93
C PHE A 331 6.77 18.14 11.02
N ASN A 332 6.19 19.06 10.24
CA ASN A 332 6.52 20.48 10.37
C ASN A 332 6.11 21.05 11.74
N THR A 333 6.90 21.98 12.28
CA THR A 333 6.67 22.53 13.62
C THR A 333 5.46 23.45 13.72
N ASN A 334 5.11 24.15 12.63
CA ASN A 334 4.04 25.17 12.63
C ASN A 334 2.81 24.76 11.81
N GLU A 335 2.90 23.69 11.02
CA GLU A 335 1.86 23.20 10.15
C GLU A 335 1.70 21.69 10.32
N TYR A 336 0.50 21.19 10.09
CA TYR A 336 0.23 19.75 10.05
C TYR A 336 0.72 19.16 8.73
N GLU A 337 1.98 19.42 8.39
CA GLU A 337 2.60 18.99 7.16
C GLU A 337 3.64 17.90 7.45
N TYR A 338 3.53 16.80 6.74
CA TYR A 338 4.47 15.71 6.78
C TYR A 338 5.63 15.99 5.82
N ARG A 339 6.86 15.79 6.29
CA ARG A 339 8.06 15.87 5.45
C ARG A 339 8.32 14.53 4.81
N LYS A 340 8.01 14.40 3.51
CA LYS A 340 8.10 13.13 2.78
C LYS A 340 9.53 12.60 2.55
N GLU A 341 10.55 13.46 2.70
CA GLU A 341 11.95 13.05 2.57
C GLU A 341 12.26 11.96 3.62
N ASN A 342 12.93 10.89 3.18
CA ASN A 342 13.21 9.71 3.99
C ASN A 342 11.95 9.06 4.59
N HIS A 343 10.89 8.94 3.76
CA HIS A 343 9.58 8.43 4.19
C HIS A 343 9.70 7.11 4.97
N CYS A 344 10.43 6.13 4.43
CA CYS A 344 10.57 4.81 5.07
C CYS A 344 11.25 4.86 6.45
N GLU A 345 12.25 5.76 6.65
CA GLU A 345 12.89 5.94 7.97
C GLU A 345 11.91 6.55 8.98
N LYS A 346 11.07 7.48 8.53
CA LYS A 346 10.04 8.10 9.38
C LYS A 346 8.93 7.13 9.71
N ILE A 347 8.49 6.30 8.74
CA ILE A 347 7.56 5.21 8.99
C ILE A 347 8.14 4.23 10.01
N ALA A 348 9.43 3.87 9.92
CA ALA A 348 10.07 3.03 10.91
C ALA A 348 9.99 3.62 12.33
N LYS A 349 10.22 4.93 12.48
CA LYS A 349 10.06 5.62 13.76
C LYS A 349 8.60 5.62 14.25
N LEU A 350 7.65 5.91 13.36
CA LEU A 350 6.21 5.91 13.70
C LEU A 350 5.72 4.51 14.10
N VAL A 351 6.18 3.46 13.41
CA VAL A 351 5.92 2.07 13.77
C VAL A 351 6.51 1.75 15.15
N GLN A 352 7.75 2.18 15.43
CA GLN A 352 8.35 2.01 16.76
C GLN A 352 7.54 2.70 17.86
N PHE A 353 7.01 3.90 17.60
CA PHE A 353 6.10 4.58 18.53
C PHE A 353 4.81 3.79 18.75
N ALA A 354 4.26 3.20 17.69
CA ALA A 354 3.02 2.41 17.75
C ALA A 354 3.19 1.12 18.56
N ILE A 355 4.34 0.45 18.41
CA ILE A 355 4.63 -0.86 19.01
C ILE A 355 5.20 -0.70 20.44
N LYS A 356 5.62 0.51 20.83
CA LYS A 356 6.10 0.76 22.20
C LYS A 356 4.99 0.41 23.21
N GLU A 357 5.36 -0.37 24.18
CA GLU A 357 4.49 -0.92 25.21
C GLU A 357 3.93 0.12 26.21
N ASP A 358 4.33 1.36 26.11
CA ASP A 358 3.82 2.45 26.94
C ASP A 358 2.63 3.13 26.24
N GLU A 359 1.41 2.62 26.49
CA GLU A 359 0.14 3.14 25.94
C GLU A 359 -0.08 4.63 26.24
N ARG A 360 0.61 5.22 27.21
CA ARG A 360 0.53 6.64 27.55
C ARG A 360 1.16 7.54 26.49
N PHE A 361 1.92 6.99 25.57
CA PHE A 361 2.60 7.75 24.52
C PHE A 361 1.65 8.18 23.40
N LEU A 362 0.69 7.33 23.05
CA LEU A 362 -0.30 7.59 21.99
C LEU A 362 -1.64 7.98 22.61
N ASN A 363 -1.95 9.26 22.60
CA ASN A 363 -3.23 9.77 23.11
C ASN A 363 -4.32 9.56 22.05
N PHE A 364 -4.90 8.38 22.00
CA PHE A 364 -5.95 8.02 21.05
C PHE A 364 -7.26 8.77 21.32
N LYS A 365 -8.00 9.06 20.25
CA LYS A 365 -9.42 9.44 20.33
C LYS A 365 -10.25 8.26 20.83
N GLN A 366 -11.44 8.56 21.37
CA GLN A 366 -12.33 7.53 21.88
C GLN A 366 -12.61 6.42 20.85
N GLY A 367 -12.42 5.18 21.25
CA GLY A 367 -12.64 4.01 20.40
C GLY A 367 -11.55 3.74 19.36
N LYS A 368 -10.44 4.48 19.38
CA LYS A 368 -9.29 4.28 18.50
C LYS A 368 -8.20 3.46 19.18
N THR A 369 -7.45 2.71 18.37
CA THR A 369 -6.48 1.72 18.83
C THR A 369 -5.16 1.85 18.07
N THR A 370 -4.12 1.20 18.59
CA THR A 370 -2.82 1.07 17.92
C THR A 370 -2.94 0.41 16.54
N LYS A 371 -3.87 -0.54 16.37
CA LYS A 371 -4.12 -1.17 15.07
C LYS A 371 -4.55 -0.15 14.02
N GLU A 372 -5.48 0.74 14.35
CA GLU A 372 -5.94 1.78 13.43
C GLU A 372 -4.84 2.80 13.16
N PHE A 373 -3.98 3.09 14.14
CA PHE A 373 -2.81 3.94 13.94
C PHE A 373 -1.80 3.32 12.98
N LEU A 374 -1.50 2.02 13.12
CA LEU A 374 -0.65 1.29 12.16
C LEU A 374 -1.23 1.32 10.75
N LEU A 375 -2.55 1.09 10.60
CA LEU A 375 -3.24 1.21 9.32
C LEU A 375 -3.13 2.61 8.72
N ALA A 376 -3.17 3.65 9.54
CA ALA A 376 -3.08 5.04 9.09
C ALA A 376 -1.68 5.43 8.61
N ILE A 377 -0.63 5.08 9.39
CA ILE A 377 0.76 5.42 9.05
C ILE A 377 1.33 4.57 7.91
N LEU A 378 0.81 3.37 7.68
CA LEU A 378 1.22 2.46 6.61
C LEU A 378 0.32 2.54 5.37
N LYS A 379 -0.65 3.46 5.38
CA LYS A 379 -1.54 3.69 4.24
C LYS A 379 -0.75 4.16 3.03
N ASN A 380 -1.00 3.54 1.88
CA ASN A 380 -0.44 4.03 0.63
C ASN A 380 -0.99 5.43 0.30
N CYS A 381 -0.13 6.42 0.33
CA CYS A 381 -0.43 7.81 -0.02
C CYS A 381 0.36 8.28 -1.25
N PHE A 382 1.04 7.38 -1.96
CA PHE A 382 1.72 7.68 -3.22
C PHE A 382 0.74 7.61 -4.40
N ALA A 383 1.01 8.42 -5.39
CA ALA A 383 0.29 8.43 -6.67
C ALA A 383 1.24 8.87 -7.80
N ILE A 384 0.84 8.60 -9.04
CA ILE A 384 1.47 9.20 -10.21
C ILE A 384 0.66 10.41 -10.65
N GLU A 385 1.34 11.53 -10.84
CA GLU A 385 0.79 12.73 -11.48
C GLU A 385 1.58 13.05 -12.75
N TYR A 386 0.88 13.61 -13.73
CA TYR A 386 1.48 14.00 -15.00
C TYR A 386 1.66 15.52 -15.06
N ASP A 387 2.91 15.97 -15.13
CA ASP A 387 3.25 17.36 -15.40
C ASP A 387 3.30 17.56 -16.91
N ILE A 388 2.40 18.41 -17.41
CA ILE A 388 2.29 18.71 -18.84
C ILE A 388 2.70 20.15 -19.05
N LYS A 389 3.65 20.35 -19.95
CA LYS A 389 4.12 21.68 -20.34
C LYS A 389 4.04 21.87 -21.84
N LYS A 390 3.71 23.08 -22.25
CA LYS A 390 3.83 23.55 -23.64
C LYS A 390 4.81 24.72 -23.68
N GLY A 391 6.04 24.47 -24.11
CA GLY A 391 7.14 25.40 -23.95
C GLY A 391 7.46 25.61 -22.45
N SER A 392 7.38 26.87 -21.98
CA SER A 392 7.60 27.23 -20.57
C SER A 392 6.36 27.10 -19.69
N ASP A 393 5.17 27.02 -20.30
CA ASP A 393 3.92 27.11 -19.57
C ASP A 393 3.46 25.72 -19.07
N SER A 394 3.18 25.60 -17.79
CA SER A 394 2.55 24.41 -17.21
C SER A 394 1.03 24.45 -17.44
N ILE A 395 0.41 23.29 -17.68
CA ILE A 395 -1.03 23.16 -17.84
C ILE A 395 -1.80 23.76 -16.65
N HIS A 396 -1.20 23.77 -15.48
CA HIS A 396 -1.81 24.33 -14.25
C HIS A 396 -1.96 25.85 -14.27
N THR A 397 -1.11 26.55 -15.05
CA THR A 397 -1.09 28.02 -15.14
C THR A 397 -1.68 28.55 -16.44
N MET A 398 -2.05 27.67 -17.37
CA MET A 398 -2.66 28.04 -18.64
C MET A 398 -4.09 28.55 -18.48
N SER A 399 -4.51 29.45 -19.41
CA SER A 399 -5.94 29.78 -19.58
C SER A 399 -6.75 28.55 -19.98
N GLU A 400 -8.06 28.55 -19.72
CA GLU A 400 -8.95 27.42 -20.01
C GLU A 400 -8.91 27.03 -21.49
N GLY A 401 -8.88 28.02 -22.40
CA GLY A 401 -8.74 27.77 -23.82
C GLY A 401 -7.42 27.09 -24.20
N LYS A 402 -6.31 27.56 -23.62
CA LYS A 402 -5.00 26.95 -23.86
C LYS A 402 -4.93 25.53 -23.32
N LYS A 403 -5.55 25.27 -22.16
CA LYS A 403 -5.71 23.89 -21.61
C LYS A 403 -6.49 23.01 -22.57
N GLY A 404 -7.61 23.49 -23.13
CA GLY A 404 -8.42 22.74 -24.10
C GLY A 404 -7.61 22.29 -25.31
N ILE A 405 -6.80 23.20 -25.89
CA ILE A 405 -5.90 22.84 -27.00
C ILE A 405 -4.87 21.79 -26.58
N VAL A 406 -4.24 21.97 -25.43
CA VAL A 406 -3.24 21.01 -24.93
C VAL A 406 -3.87 19.64 -24.73
N ILE A 407 -5.06 19.56 -24.15
CA ILE A 407 -5.80 18.30 -23.97
C ILE A 407 -6.16 17.66 -25.31
N LEU A 408 -6.61 18.46 -26.28
CA LEU A 408 -6.89 17.98 -27.63
C LEU A 408 -5.63 17.43 -28.31
N GLN A 409 -4.51 18.17 -28.21
CA GLN A 409 -3.21 17.75 -28.74
C GLN A 409 -2.74 16.44 -28.07
N LEU A 410 -2.90 16.31 -26.75
CA LEU A 410 -2.60 15.08 -26.01
C LEU A 410 -3.43 13.89 -26.53
N TYR A 411 -4.73 14.09 -26.65
CA TYR A 411 -5.62 13.03 -27.15
C TYR A 411 -5.22 12.56 -28.54
N LEU A 412 -5.00 13.50 -29.46
CA LEU A 412 -4.66 13.18 -30.84
C LEU A 412 -3.25 12.58 -30.97
N SER A 413 -2.33 12.94 -30.09
CA SER A 413 -0.96 12.42 -30.09
C SER A 413 -0.84 11.04 -29.44
N LEU A 414 -1.59 10.80 -28.37
CA LEU A 414 -1.49 9.58 -27.56
C LEU A 414 -2.47 8.48 -27.97
N SER A 415 -3.63 8.87 -28.54
CA SER A 415 -4.66 7.92 -28.97
C SER A 415 -4.18 7.05 -30.13
N GLN A 416 -4.27 5.74 -29.96
CA GLN A 416 -3.96 4.74 -31.00
C GLN A 416 -5.17 4.35 -31.85
N ALA A 417 -6.34 4.90 -31.54
CA ALA A 417 -7.56 4.55 -32.25
C ALA A 417 -7.57 5.14 -33.68
N ASP A 418 -7.91 4.34 -34.67
CA ASP A 418 -8.03 4.74 -36.10
C ASP A 418 -9.42 5.28 -36.47
N CYS A 419 -10.36 5.30 -35.52
CA CYS A 419 -11.71 5.79 -35.77
C CYS A 419 -11.74 7.30 -36.02
N PRO A 420 -12.75 7.82 -36.77
CA PRO A 420 -12.94 9.24 -36.97
C PRO A 420 -13.04 10.02 -35.65
N ILE A 421 -12.52 11.23 -35.63
CA ILE A 421 -12.58 12.13 -34.48
C ILE A 421 -13.69 13.15 -34.73
N LEU A 422 -14.59 13.27 -33.76
CA LEU A 422 -15.62 14.29 -33.75
C LEU A 422 -15.19 15.40 -32.78
N ILE A 423 -15.06 16.63 -33.29
CA ILE A 423 -14.69 17.82 -32.54
C ILE A 423 -15.86 18.80 -32.61
N ASP A 424 -16.43 19.15 -31.46
CA ASP A 424 -17.52 20.09 -31.37
C ASP A 424 -17.02 21.42 -30.81
N GLN A 425 -17.18 22.48 -31.59
CA GLN A 425 -16.89 23.88 -31.26
C GLN A 425 -15.56 24.08 -30.50
N PRO A 426 -14.41 23.70 -31.09
CA PRO A 426 -13.11 23.82 -30.40
C PRO A 426 -12.71 25.28 -30.12
N GLU A 427 -13.38 26.22 -30.77
CA GLU A 427 -13.15 27.65 -30.66
C GLU A 427 -13.80 28.35 -29.47
N ASP A 428 -14.81 27.78 -28.82
CA ASP A 428 -15.69 28.46 -27.83
C ASP A 428 -14.92 29.14 -26.68
N ASN A 429 -13.78 28.58 -26.29
CA ASN A 429 -12.98 29.09 -25.17
C ASN A 429 -11.60 29.61 -25.62
N LEU A 430 -11.40 29.82 -26.95
CA LEU A 430 -10.12 30.20 -27.49
C LEU A 430 -10.13 31.66 -27.98
N ASP A 431 -9.03 32.41 -27.71
CA ASP A 431 -8.83 33.64 -28.43
C ASP A 431 -8.45 33.38 -29.90
N ASN A 432 -8.77 34.29 -30.76
CA ASN A 432 -8.55 34.15 -32.21
C ASN A 432 -7.08 33.82 -32.54
N ARG A 433 -6.11 34.36 -31.81
CA ARG A 433 -4.69 34.16 -32.06
C ARG A 433 -4.27 32.72 -31.76
N THR A 434 -4.77 32.16 -30.68
CA THR A 434 -4.48 30.79 -30.29
C THR A 434 -5.11 29.79 -31.27
N VAL A 435 -6.32 30.10 -31.76
CA VAL A 435 -6.98 29.30 -32.80
C VAL A 435 -6.15 29.22 -34.07
N TYR A 436 -5.65 30.37 -34.54
CA TYR A 436 -4.89 30.43 -35.77
C TYR A 436 -3.52 29.77 -35.70
N GLN A 437 -2.81 29.94 -34.61
CA GLN A 437 -1.42 29.50 -34.52
C GLN A 437 -1.26 28.05 -34.13
N ASP A 438 -2.05 27.59 -33.18
CA ASP A 438 -1.85 26.28 -32.57
C ASP A 438 -2.82 25.20 -33.07
N LEU A 439 -4.11 25.52 -33.13
CA LEU A 439 -5.16 24.53 -33.46
C LEU A 439 -5.14 24.19 -34.97
N ASN A 440 -5.07 25.21 -35.85
CA ASN A 440 -5.08 25.00 -37.29
C ASN A 440 -3.92 24.14 -37.76
N ASP A 441 -2.70 24.46 -37.33
CA ASP A 441 -1.50 23.72 -37.72
C ASP A 441 -1.57 22.29 -37.25
N TYR A 442 -2.12 22.09 -36.06
CA TYR A 442 -2.25 20.78 -35.50
C TYR A 442 -3.32 19.92 -36.21
N ILE A 443 -4.49 20.49 -36.50
CA ILE A 443 -5.55 19.79 -37.27
C ILE A 443 -5.03 19.40 -38.66
N LYS A 444 -4.31 20.29 -39.35
CA LYS A 444 -3.68 19.99 -40.65
C LYS A 444 -2.73 18.80 -40.62
N GLN A 445 -2.01 18.63 -39.54
CA GLN A 445 -1.14 17.46 -39.35
C GLN A 445 -1.93 16.20 -39.10
N CYS A 446 -2.94 16.27 -38.23
CA CYS A 446 -3.73 15.13 -37.80
C CYS A 446 -4.64 14.60 -38.93
N LYS A 447 -5.22 15.47 -39.78
CA LYS A 447 -6.09 15.05 -40.89
C LYS A 447 -5.40 14.15 -41.91
N ARG A 448 -4.05 14.22 -41.99
CA ARG A 448 -3.26 13.33 -42.84
C ARG A 448 -3.19 11.89 -42.36
N LYS A 449 -3.47 11.67 -41.08
CA LYS A 449 -3.39 10.36 -40.44
C LYS A 449 -4.76 9.80 -40.12
N ARG A 450 -5.79 10.67 -39.99
CA ARG A 450 -7.06 10.30 -39.42
C ARG A 450 -8.19 11.23 -39.89
N GLN A 451 -9.38 10.67 -40.11
CA GLN A 451 -10.54 11.50 -40.45
C GLN A 451 -10.94 12.37 -39.26
N ILE A 452 -11.12 13.68 -39.52
CA ILE A 452 -11.61 14.64 -38.54
C ILE A 452 -12.92 15.20 -39.03
N ILE A 453 -13.94 15.15 -38.22
CA ILE A 453 -15.26 15.76 -38.45
C ILE A 453 -15.42 16.83 -37.37
N MET A 454 -15.48 18.10 -37.81
CA MET A 454 -15.51 19.23 -36.89
C MET A 454 -16.78 20.04 -37.10
N VAL A 455 -17.46 20.38 -36.01
CA VAL A 455 -18.56 21.34 -36.00
C VAL A 455 -18.00 22.67 -35.48
N SER A 456 -18.23 23.75 -36.22
CA SER A 456 -17.72 25.07 -35.87
C SER A 456 -18.63 26.14 -36.42
N HIS A 457 -18.76 27.23 -35.69
CA HIS A 457 -19.38 28.47 -36.16
C HIS A 457 -18.31 29.50 -36.65
N ASN A 458 -17.03 29.13 -36.53
CA ASN A 458 -15.92 29.97 -36.93
C ASN A 458 -15.42 29.58 -38.35
N ALA A 459 -15.88 30.29 -39.36
CA ALA A 459 -15.52 30.00 -40.73
C ALA A 459 -14.00 30.21 -41.02
N ASN A 460 -13.28 31.01 -40.21
CA ASN A 460 -11.82 31.08 -40.29
C ASN A 460 -11.15 29.74 -39.95
N LEU A 461 -11.72 28.99 -39.03
CA LEU A 461 -11.21 27.67 -38.72
C LEU A 461 -11.37 26.72 -39.91
N VAL A 462 -12.53 26.75 -40.59
CA VAL A 462 -12.82 25.96 -41.80
C VAL A 462 -11.81 26.25 -42.92
N VAL A 463 -11.56 27.52 -43.21
CA VAL A 463 -10.62 27.94 -44.27
C VAL A 463 -9.19 27.57 -43.90
N ASN A 464 -8.77 27.88 -42.66
CA ASN A 464 -7.36 27.70 -42.27
C ASN A 464 -7.00 26.23 -41.98
N THR A 465 -7.95 25.35 -41.72
CA THR A 465 -7.69 23.90 -41.59
C THR A 465 -7.68 23.16 -42.92
N ASP A 466 -8.01 23.88 -44.03
CA ASP A 466 -8.03 23.33 -45.40
C ASP A 466 -8.97 22.08 -45.44
N ALA A 467 -10.24 22.32 -45.13
CA ALA A 467 -11.26 21.25 -45.07
C ALA A 467 -11.57 20.71 -46.46
N GLU A 468 -11.48 19.41 -46.70
CA GLU A 468 -11.81 18.74 -47.98
C GLU A 468 -13.28 18.78 -48.31
N ASN A 469 -14.15 18.73 -47.30
CA ASN A 469 -15.60 18.81 -47.45
C ASN A 469 -16.21 19.69 -46.37
N ILE A 470 -17.01 20.64 -46.77
CA ILE A 470 -17.67 21.58 -45.88
C ILE A 470 -19.17 21.30 -45.97
N ILE A 471 -19.80 21.14 -44.82
CA ILE A 471 -21.25 20.94 -44.67
C ILE A 471 -21.83 22.20 -44.04
N VAL A 472 -22.61 22.95 -44.82
CA VAL A 472 -23.33 24.12 -44.31
C VAL A 472 -24.70 23.67 -43.86
N ALA A 473 -25.03 23.95 -42.60
CA ALA A 473 -26.31 23.61 -41.96
C ALA A 473 -27.18 24.88 -41.88
N ASN A 474 -28.44 24.75 -42.16
CA ASN A 474 -29.45 25.77 -41.91
C ASN A 474 -30.62 25.22 -41.10
N GLN A 475 -31.13 26.00 -40.15
CA GLN A 475 -32.31 25.74 -39.41
C GLN A 475 -33.39 26.78 -39.76
N THR A 476 -34.49 26.34 -40.32
CA THR A 476 -35.62 27.22 -40.59
C THR A 476 -36.41 27.44 -39.29
N GLY A 477 -36.53 28.69 -38.86
CA GLY A 477 -37.31 29.06 -37.67
C GLY A 477 -38.82 28.85 -37.88
N GLU A 478 -39.60 28.81 -36.78
CA GLU A 478 -41.06 28.60 -36.83
C GLU A 478 -41.79 29.69 -37.62
N ASN A 479 -41.23 30.90 -37.76
CA ASN A 479 -41.78 32.03 -38.50
C ASN A 479 -41.01 32.31 -39.79
N GLY A 480 -40.22 31.37 -40.30
CA GLY A 480 -39.47 31.54 -41.52
C GLY A 480 -40.37 31.72 -42.73
N SER A 481 -40.03 32.68 -43.59
CA SER A 481 -40.77 32.95 -44.86
C SER A 481 -40.62 31.81 -45.89
N GLU A 482 -39.80 30.82 -45.63
CA GLU A 482 -39.55 29.67 -46.49
C GLU A 482 -40.45 28.50 -46.11
N ASN A 483 -41.41 28.19 -46.98
CA ASN A 483 -42.32 27.06 -46.78
C ASN A 483 -41.58 25.74 -47.11
N ARG A 484 -40.67 25.32 -46.20
CA ARG A 484 -39.79 24.17 -46.39
C ARG A 484 -40.37 22.92 -45.75
N LYS A 485 -40.13 21.77 -46.40
CA LYS A 485 -40.55 20.44 -45.92
C LYS A 485 -39.82 20.01 -44.65
N TYR A 486 -38.58 20.48 -44.48
CA TYR A 486 -37.72 20.06 -43.39
C TYR A 486 -37.25 21.26 -42.56
N ARG A 487 -37.21 21.09 -41.23
CA ARG A 487 -36.71 22.11 -40.28
C ARG A 487 -35.18 22.30 -40.38
N PHE A 488 -34.48 21.22 -40.67
CA PHE A 488 -33.02 21.23 -40.80
C PHE A 488 -32.65 20.78 -42.20
N GLU A 489 -31.81 21.54 -42.88
CA GLU A 489 -31.33 21.24 -44.20
C GLU A 489 -29.82 21.43 -44.28
N TYR A 490 -29.14 20.71 -45.14
CA TYR A 490 -27.71 20.68 -45.27
C TYR A 490 -27.30 20.71 -46.75
N VAL A 491 -26.25 21.47 -47.07
CA VAL A 491 -25.55 21.37 -48.37
C VAL A 491 -24.08 21.10 -48.08
N ASN A 492 -23.43 20.36 -48.97
CA ASN A 492 -22.02 20.03 -48.80
C ASN A 492 -21.26 20.20 -50.10
N GLY A 493 -19.96 20.46 -49.96
CA GLY A 493 -19.04 20.59 -51.09
C GLY A 493 -17.65 21.09 -50.64
N SER A 494 -16.76 21.22 -51.60
CA SER A 494 -15.44 21.82 -51.37
C SER A 494 -15.53 23.34 -51.29
N LEU A 495 -14.47 24.00 -50.77
CA LEU A 495 -14.37 25.45 -50.67
C LEU A 495 -14.35 26.13 -52.06
N GLU A 496 -13.95 25.41 -53.09
CA GLU A 496 -13.92 25.89 -54.48
C GLU A 496 -15.33 25.98 -55.12
N ASN A 497 -16.33 25.37 -54.51
CA ASN A 497 -17.69 25.44 -54.97
C ASN A 497 -18.25 26.86 -54.82
N THR A 498 -18.36 27.56 -55.94
CA THR A 498 -18.78 28.95 -56.02
C THR A 498 -19.84 29.11 -57.10
N PHE A 499 -21.00 29.62 -56.77
CA PHE A 499 -22.04 30.03 -57.66
C PHE A 499 -23.05 30.96 -56.96
N THR A 500 -23.79 31.71 -57.76
CA THR A 500 -24.91 32.50 -57.28
C THR A 500 -26.13 32.23 -58.16
N ASN A 501 -27.24 31.86 -57.56
CA ASN A 501 -28.53 31.60 -58.24
C ASN A 501 -29.56 32.63 -57.78
N SER A 502 -29.77 33.67 -58.55
CA SER A 502 -30.69 34.75 -58.20
C SER A 502 -32.18 34.36 -58.30
N LYS A 503 -32.48 33.18 -58.87
CA LYS A 503 -33.85 32.66 -58.98
C LYS A 503 -34.28 31.83 -57.79
N GLU A 504 -33.30 31.41 -56.98
CA GLU A 504 -33.56 30.60 -55.77
C GLU A 504 -33.76 31.53 -54.59
N THR A 505 -34.78 31.24 -53.80
CA THR A 505 -35.13 31.99 -52.57
C THR A 505 -34.59 31.35 -51.32
N ALA A 506 -34.28 30.07 -51.38
CA ALA A 506 -33.77 29.32 -50.23
C ALA A 506 -32.29 29.60 -49.98
N ILE A 507 -31.95 30.00 -48.79
CA ILE A 507 -30.59 30.45 -48.40
C ILE A 507 -29.53 29.40 -48.78
N LEU A 508 -29.73 28.14 -48.49
CA LEU A 508 -28.75 27.07 -48.75
C LEU A 508 -28.50 26.84 -50.26
N TYR A 509 -29.48 27.03 -51.11
CA TYR A 509 -29.39 26.69 -52.52
C TYR A 509 -29.15 27.91 -53.41
N LYS A 510 -29.16 29.12 -52.82
CA LYS A 510 -28.97 30.39 -53.52
C LYS A 510 -27.55 30.60 -53.92
N GLN A 511 -26.59 30.02 -53.22
CA GLN A 511 -25.17 30.26 -53.39
C GLN A 511 -24.31 29.05 -53.12
N GLY A 512 -23.06 29.08 -53.52
CA GLY A 512 -22.10 28.02 -53.33
C GLY A 512 -21.53 27.98 -51.92
N ILE A 513 -20.75 26.94 -51.63
CA ILE A 513 -20.09 26.75 -50.33
C ILE A 513 -19.17 27.91 -49.96
N ARG A 514 -18.41 28.43 -50.94
CA ARG A 514 -17.50 29.57 -50.73
C ARG A 514 -18.25 30.81 -50.25
N GLU A 515 -19.39 31.12 -50.88
CA GLU A 515 -20.20 32.27 -50.51
C GLU A 515 -20.79 32.10 -49.13
N HIS A 516 -21.26 30.90 -48.78
CA HIS A 516 -21.74 30.58 -47.42
C HIS A 516 -20.65 30.78 -46.36
N VAL A 517 -19.45 30.27 -46.63
CA VAL A 517 -18.30 30.43 -45.72
C VAL A 517 -17.95 31.91 -45.55
N CYS A 518 -17.92 32.69 -46.62
CA CYS A 518 -17.67 34.12 -46.56
C CYS A 518 -18.78 34.88 -45.80
N GLU A 519 -20.04 34.49 -45.95
CA GLU A 519 -21.15 35.12 -45.26
C GLU A 519 -21.13 34.85 -43.75
N ILE A 520 -20.77 33.63 -43.34
CA ILE A 520 -20.63 33.24 -41.92
C ILE A 520 -19.40 33.89 -41.27
N LEU A 521 -18.30 34.03 -42.04
CA LEU A 521 -17.02 34.57 -41.52
C LEU A 521 -17.14 35.97 -40.91
N GLU A 522 -17.91 36.87 -41.53
CA GLU A 522 -17.85 38.29 -41.17
C GLU A 522 -19.20 39.03 -41.25
N GLY A 523 -20.30 38.32 -41.35
CA GLY A 523 -21.60 38.96 -41.63
C GLY A 523 -21.69 39.48 -43.04
N GLY A 524 -20.95 38.83 -43.98
CA GLY A 524 -20.92 39.13 -45.39
C GLY A 524 -19.84 40.15 -45.83
N VAL A 525 -19.54 40.15 -47.11
CA VAL A 525 -18.57 41.07 -47.78
C VAL A 525 -18.84 42.54 -47.44
N ASP A 526 -20.13 42.88 -47.22
CA ASP A 526 -20.55 44.25 -46.87
C ASP A 526 -20.10 44.69 -45.46
N ALA A 527 -20.08 43.77 -44.49
CA ALA A 527 -19.60 44.07 -43.14
C ALA A 527 -18.09 44.28 -43.11
N PHE A 528 -17.35 43.51 -43.93
CA PHE A 528 -15.90 43.68 -44.11
C PHE A 528 -15.58 45.02 -44.75
N LYS A 529 -16.22 45.37 -45.86
CA LYS A 529 -16.07 46.66 -46.52
C LYS A 529 -16.39 47.83 -45.57
N LYS A 530 -17.46 47.75 -44.78
CA LYS A 530 -17.80 48.79 -43.79
C LYS A 530 -16.72 48.94 -42.74
N ARG A 531 -16.04 47.84 -42.32
CA ARG A 531 -14.90 47.90 -41.40
C ARG A 531 -13.66 48.51 -42.08
N GLU A 532 -13.33 48.08 -43.29
CA GLU A 532 -12.22 48.66 -44.10
C GLU A 532 -12.39 50.18 -44.25
N ASP A 533 -13.58 50.61 -44.63
CA ASP A 533 -13.92 52.01 -44.78
C ASP A 533 -13.81 52.79 -43.45
N LYS A 534 -14.28 52.18 -42.35
CA LYS A 534 -14.29 52.79 -41.01
C LYS A 534 -12.89 52.93 -40.42
N TYR A 535 -12.00 52.01 -40.68
CA TYR A 535 -10.67 52.02 -40.11
C TYR A 535 -9.58 52.50 -41.08
N HIS A 536 -9.97 52.95 -42.29
CA HIS A 536 -9.06 53.44 -43.33
C HIS A 536 -7.89 52.50 -43.65
N ILE A 537 -8.11 51.19 -43.54
CA ILE A 537 -7.12 50.19 -43.91
C ILE A 537 -7.12 50.12 -45.44
N LYS A 538 -6.39 51.01 -46.08
CA LYS A 538 -6.07 50.88 -47.50
C LYS A 538 -4.81 50.05 -47.69
N ASN A 539 -4.92 48.98 -48.48
CA ASN A 539 -3.77 48.26 -49.01
C ASN A 539 -3.01 49.12 -50.01
#